data_aa3d0fe2ade7e528f2d77182f1d16d3d
#
_entry.id   aa3d0fe2ade7e528f2d77182f1d16d3d
#
_cell.length_a   1.000
_cell.length_b   1.000
_cell.length_c   1.000
_cell.angle_alpha   90.00
_cell.angle_beta   90.00
_cell.angle_gamma   90.00
#
_symmetry.space_group_name_H-M   'P 1'
#
loop_
_entity.id
_entity.type
_entity.pdbx_description
1 polymer ?
#
loop_
_entity_poly.entity_id
_entity_poly.type
_entity_poly.pdbx_seq_one_letter_code
_entity_poly.pdbx_strand_id
1 'polypeptide(L)'
;MPIPSRAALVEHLLRTRIAGNVATPRDNNLSHYRKLANGDRHYWLGLELGDRWTDEQDVLAVMAERCGVNDDPAHRAGQDTIDPELTVDALDRMAARLRKAAAGRQRVLFATGHPGALLDVHSGTAAALRAAGCDIVRIPGGLVADEGYVVQFADVAVFERGASLWHTHSPEPMNAVLDRLDVQPDLVVADHGWAGRAGQRGIDSIGYADCNDPALFIGEAEGTLQVTVPLDDHVVDPRFYEPMTAYLLDAAGLL
;
A
#
# COMPACT_ATOMS: atom_id res chain seq x y z
N MET A 1 9.09 -7.05 -20.41
CA MET A 1 8.13 -8.18 -20.29
C MET A 1 6.90 -7.86 -21.10
N PRO A 2 6.18 -8.84 -21.73
CA PRO A 2 4.91 -8.52 -22.36
C PRO A 2 3.87 -8.09 -21.32
N ILE A 3 3.06 -7.09 -21.66
CA ILE A 3 1.98 -6.59 -20.81
C ILE A 3 0.90 -7.68 -20.75
N PRO A 4 0.49 -8.14 -19.56
CA PRO A 4 -0.56 -9.13 -19.44
C PRO A 4 -1.93 -8.52 -19.74
N SER A 5 -2.83 -9.30 -20.34
CA SER A 5 -4.25 -8.96 -20.34
C SER A 5 -4.82 -9.08 -18.92
N ARG A 6 -5.99 -8.47 -18.64
CA ARG A 6 -6.68 -8.61 -17.36
C ARG A 6 -6.80 -10.07 -16.92
N ALA A 7 -7.29 -10.94 -17.80
CA ALA A 7 -7.46 -12.37 -17.49
C ALA A 7 -6.11 -13.05 -17.18
N ALA A 8 -5.06 -12.76 -17.96
CA ALA A 8 -3.73 -13.30 -17.71
C ALA A 8 -3.12 -12.79 -16.38
N LEU A 9 -3.42 -11.55 -15.99
CA LEU A 9 -3.00 -11.01 -14.71
C LEU A 9 -3.72 -11.71 -13.57
N VAL A 10 -5.05 -11.89 -13.65
CA VAL A 10 -5.84 -12.63 -12.64
C VAL A 10 -5.28 -14.04 -12.42
N GLU A 11 -5.01 -14.78 -13.51
CA GLU A 11 -4.39 -16.11 -13.40
C GLU A 11 -2.99 -16.06 -12.76
N HIS A 12 -2.21 -15.01 -13.06
CA HIS A 12 -0.89 -14.82 -12.47
C HIS A 12 -0.98 -14.54 -10.98
N LEU A 13 -1.87 -13.64 -10.54
CA LEU A 13 -2.09 -13.29 -9.13
C LEU A 13 -2.47 -14.54 -8.31
N LEU A 14 -3.38 -15.36 -8.84
CA LEU A 14 -3.76 -16.63 -8.21
C LEU A 14 -2.59 -17.62 -8.11
N ARG A 15 -1.84 -17.79 -9.20
CA ARG A 15 -0.71 -18.74 -9.24
C ARG A 15 0.43 -18.34 -8.31
N THR A 16 0.69 -17.06 -8.17
CA THR A 16 1.76 -16.52 -7.33
C THR A 16 1.31 -16.26 -5.90
N ARG A 17 -0.01 -16.38 -5.63
CA ARG A 17 -0.64 -16.10 -4.33
C ARG A 17 -0.52 -14.64 -3.90
N ILE A 18 -0.29 -13.73 -4.82
CA ILE A 18 -0.46 -12.29 -4.58
C ILE A 18 -1.94 -11.97 -4.30
N ALA A 19 -2.85 -12.77 -4.89
CA ALA A 19 -4.26 -12.84 -4.53
C ALA A 19 -4.74 -14.29 -4.54
N GLY A 20 -5.99 -14.56 -4.25
CA GLY A 20 -6.53 -15.89 -3.98
C GLY A 20 -6.24 -16.30 -2.54
N ASN A 21 -5.81 -17.55 -2.30
CA ASN A 21 -5.38 -18.01 -0.98
C ASN A 21 -4.03 -17.40 -0.63
N VAL A 22 -4.03 -16.38 0.21
CA VAL A 22 -2.85 -15.62 0.60
C VAL A 22 -2.04 -16.29 1.72
N ALA A 23 -0.89 -15.73 2.08
CA ALA A 23 -0.03 -16.32 3.10
C ALA A 23 -0.59 -16.16 4.52
N THR A 24 -1.38 -15.11 4.77
CA THR A 24 -1.88 -14.80 6.11
C THR A 24 -3.04 -15.71 6.53
N PRO A 25 -2.99 -16.30 7.74
CA PRO A 25 -4.09 -17.12 8.26
C PRO A 25 -5.33 -16.27 8.55
N ARG A 26 -6.51 -16.82 8.27
CA ARG A 26 -7.79 -16.17 8.54
C ARG A 26 -7.97 -15.72 9.99
N ASP A 27 -7.62 -16.57 10.94
CA ASP A 27 -7.75 -16.23 12.38
C ASP A 27 -6.83 -15.08 12.80
N ASN A 28 -5.65 -14.98 12.19
CA ASN A 28 -4.75 -13.84 12.39
C ASN A 28 -5.39 -12.54 11.89
N ASN A 29 -5.99 -12.52 10.71
CA ASN A 29 -6.60 -11.33 10.13
C ASN A 29 -7.80 -10.86 10.98
N LEU A 30 -8.67 -11.76 11.40
CA LEU A 30 -9.74 -11.44 12.35
C LEU A 30 -9.22 -10.88 13.67
N SER A 31 -8.07 -11.36 14.14
CA SER A 31 -7.41 -10.78 15.33
C SER A 31 -6.94 -9.34 15.09
N HIS A 32 -6.42 -9.03 13.90
CA HIS A 32 -6.02 -7.67 13.53
C HIS A 32 -7.23 -6.73 13.44
N TYR A 33 -8.35 -7.19 12.86
CA TYR A 33 -9.59 -6.41 12.79
C TYR A 33 -10.10 -6.05 14.19
N ARG A 34 -10.09 -7.03 15.11
CA ARG A 34 -10.44 -6.80 16.50
C ARG A 34 -9.50 -5.83 17.21
N LYS A 35 -8.19 -5.94 16.99
CA LYS A 35 -7.20 -5.03 17.60
C LYS A 35 -7.38 -3.61 17.10
N LEU A 36 -7.62 -3.42 15.79
CA LEU A 36 -7.97 -2.12 15.23
C LEU A 36 -9.23 -1.56 15.92
N ALA A 37 -10.31 -2.34 16.01
CA ALA A 37 -11.57 -1.94 16.63
C ALA A 37 -11.43 -1.63 18.11
N ASN A 38 -10.52 -2.29 18.82
CA ASN A 38 -10.18 -2.01 20.21
C ASN A 38 -9.28 -0.78 20.41
N GLY A 39 -8.94 -0.06 19.34
CA GLY A 39 -8.16 1.17 19.42
C GLY A 39 -6.65 0.98 19.50
N ASP A 40 -6.14 -0.20 19.16
CA ASP A 40 -4.69 -0.44 19.11
C ASP A 40 -4.08 0.33 17.93
N ARG A 41 -3.35 1.39 18.24
CA ARG A 41 -2.77 2.35 17.31
C ARG A 41 -1.77 1.71 16.32
N HIS A 42 -1.17 0.57 16.68
CA HIS A 42 -0.30 -0.18 15.78
C HIS A 42 -1.06 -0.60 14.51
N TYR A 43 -2.32 -1.02 14.66
CA TYR A 43 -3.18 -1.45 13.54
C TYR A 43 -3.92 -0.31 12.85
N TRP A 44 -3.77 0.93 13.30
CA TRP A 44 -4.31 2.11 12.64
C TRP A 44 -3.39 2.67 11.54
N LEU A 45 -2.16 2.19 11.45
CA LEU A 45 -1.20 2.55 10.41
C LEU A 45 -1.07 4.06 10.19
N GLY A 46 -1.06 4.83 11.28
CA GLY A 46 -0.91 6.28 11.24
C GLY A 46 -2.18 7.08 10.94
N LEU A 47 -3.31 6.42 10.74
CA LEU A 47 -4.62 7.05 10.65
C LEU A 47 -5.17 7.39 12.05
N GLU A 48 -6.12 8.33 12.11
CA GLU A 48 -6.88 8.68 13.31
C GLU A 48 -8.34 8.27 13.08
N LEU A 49 -8.66 7.00 13.37
CA LEU A 49 -9.96 6.39 13.03
C LEU A 49 -11.10 6.78 13.98
N GLY A 50 -10.78 7.42 15.15
CA GLY A 50 -11.79 7.84 16.13
C GLY A 50 -12.62 6.70 16.69
N ASP A 51 -13.86 7.01 17.08
CA ASP A 51 -14.78 6.06 17.75
C ASP A 51 -15.72 5.33 16.76
N ARG A 52 -15.56 5.53 15.45
CA ARG A 52 -16.45 4.96 14.43
C ARG A 52 -16.21 3.47 14.22
N TRP A 53 -14.97 3.01 14.37
CA TRP A 53 -14.54 1.65 14.03
C TRP A 53 -14.26 0.83 15.30
N THR A 54 -15.25 0.78 16.19
CA THR A 54 -15.15 0.06 17.48
C THR A 54 -15.78 -1.33 17.46
N ASP A 55 -16.41 -1.70 16.34
CA ASP A 55 -16.96 -3.04 16.12
C ASP A 55 -16.10 -3.79 15.06
N GLU A 56 -15.61 -4.97 15.42
CA GLU A 56 -14.85 -5.84 14.51
C GLU A 56 -15.69 -6.28 13.29
N GLN A 57 -17.01 -6.30 13.39
CA GLN A 57 -17.89 -6.67 12.28
C GLN A 57 -17.97 -5.56 11.22
N ASP A 58 -17.94 -4.29 11.62
CA ASP A 58 -17.87 -3.18 10.69
C ASP A 58 -16.55 -3.18 9.91
N VAL A 59 -15.44 -3.48 10.60
CA VAL A 59 -14.12 -3.66 9.97
C VAL A 59 -14.14 -4.82 8.98
N LEU A 60 -14.69 -5.98 9.40
CA LEU A 60 -14.81 -7.16 8.54
C LEU A 60 -15.65 -6.88 7.29
N ALA A 61 -16.74 -6.11 7.43
CA ALA A 61 -17.60 -5.75 6.30
C ALA A 61 -16.84 -4.93 5.24
N VAL A 62 -16.00 -3.96 5.66
CA VAL A 62 -15.13 -3.22 4.74
C VAL A 62 -14.13 -4.15 4.07
N MET A 63 -13.52 -5.05 4.82
CA MET A 63 -12.54 -5.98 4.27
C MET A 63 -13.15 -6.98 3.29
N ALA A 64 -14.38 -7.45 3.56
CA ALA A 64 -15.13 -8.29 2.62
C ALA A 64 -15.45 -7.54 1.32
N GLU A 65 -15.88 -6.27 1.43
CA GLU A 65 -16.17 -5.43 0.26
C GLU A 65 -14.91 -5.10 -0.56
N ARG A 66 -13.79 -4.76 0.10
CA ARG A 66 -12.59 -4.21 -0.56
C ARG A 66 -11.57 -5.26 -0.97
N CYS A 67 -11.49 -6.37 -0.24
CA CYS A 67 -10.53 -7.44 -0.47
C CYS A 67 -11.18 -8.75 -0.91
N GLY A 68 -12.49 -8.93 -0.70
CA GLY A 68 -13.17 -10.19 -0.98
C GLY A 68 -12.86 -11.29 0.04
N VAL A 69 -12.49 -10.93 1.28
CA VAL A 69 -12.36 -11.89 2.37
C VAL A 69 -13.73 -12.46 2.74
N ASN A 70 -13.75 -13.66 3.33
CA ASN A 70 -15.00 -14.24 3.81
C ASN A 70 -15.65 -13.34 4.88
N ASP A 71 -16.93 -13.01 4.73
CA ASP A 71 -17.69 -12.12 5.61
C ASP A 71 -18.23 -12.80 6.89
N ASP A 72 -18.13 -14.14 7.00
CA ASP A 72 -18.54 -14.87 8.19
C ASP A 72 -17.45 -14.79 9.30
N PRO A 73 -17.69 -14.10 10.42
CA PRO A 73 -16.74 -14.02 11.53
C PRO A 73 -16.51 -15.35 12.25
N ALA A 74 -17.41 -16.34 12.06
CA ALA A 74 -17.23 -17.68 12.62
C ALA A 74 -16.29 -18.54 11.76
N HIS A 75 -16.06 -18.20 10.50
CA HIS A 75 -15.11 -18.85 9.63
C HIS A 75 -13.69 -18.42 10.00
N ARG A 76 -12.96 -19.22 10.76
CA ARG A 76 -11.64 -18.89 11.32
C ARG A 76 -10.50 -19.77 10.80
N ALA A 77 -10.85 -20.90 10.15
CA ALA A 77 -9.86 -21.88 9.74
C ALA A 77 -9.23 -21.57 8.38
N GLY A 78 -7.99 -22.01 8.20
CA GLY A 78 -7.28 -21.92 6.92
C GLY A 78 -6.62 -20.57 6.67
N GLN A 79 -6.17 -20.37 5.43
CA GLN A 79 -5.65 -19.13 4.94
C GLN A 79 -6.78 -18.19 4.57
N ASP A 80 -6.53 -16.87 4.65
CA ASP A 80 -7.49 -15.90 4.14
C ASP A 80 -7.42 -15.78 2.61
N THR A 81 -8.30 -14.99 2.05
CA THR A 81 -8.41 -14.84 0.60
C THR A 81 -8.46 -13.36 0.20
N ILE A 82 -7.85 -13.05 -0.94
CA ILE A 82 -8.04 -11.78 -1.65
C ILE A 82 -8.64 -12.09 -3.00
N ASP A 83 -9.75 -11.43 -3.37
CA ASP A 83 -10.33 -11.58 -4.70
C ASP A 83 -9.41 -10.90 -5.74
N PRO A 84 -8.84 -11.66 -6.72
CA PRO A 84 -7.95 -11.09 -7.71
C PRO A 84 -8.63 -10.08 -8.64
N GLU A 85 -9.94 -10.18 -8.85
CA GLU A 85 -10.68 -9.19 -9.64
C GLU A 85 -10.74 -7.84 -8.90
N LEU A 86 -10.93 -7.83 -7.56
CA LEU A 86 -10.87 -6.60 -6.76
C LEU A 86 -9.46 -6.01 -6.77
N THR A 87 -8.41 -6.84 -6.78
CA THR A 87 -7.03 -6.37 -6.96
C THR A 87 -6.88 -5.64 -8.29
N VAL A 88 -7.35 -6.23 -9.40
CA VAL A 88 -7.23 -5.61 -10.74
C VAL A 88 -8.10 -4.36 -10.85
N ASP A 89 -9.32 -4.35 -10.29
CA ASP A 89 -10.17 -3.15 -10.25
C ASP A 89 -9.52 -1.99 -9.48
N ALA A 90 -8.83 -2.30 -8.38
CA ALA A 90 -8.08 -1.30 -7.63
C ALA A 90 -6.83 -0.81 -8.39
N LEU A 91 -6.15 -1.69 -9.13
CA LEU A 91 -5.05 -1.30 -10.04
C LEU A 91 -5.54 -0.35 -11.14
N ASP A 92 -6.71 -0.58 -11.71
CA ASP A 92 -7.30 0.32 -12.72
C ASP A 92 -7.61 1.70 -12.14
N ARG A 93 -8.12 1.76 -10.89
CA ARG A 93 -8.32 3.04 -10.17
C ARG A 93 -7.00 3.73 -9.86
N MET A 94 -5.98 2.98 -9.41
CA MET A 94 -4.64 3.49 -9.18
C MET A 94 -4.02 4.03 -10.48
N ALA A 95 -4.15 3.31 -11.60
CA ALA A 95 -3.70 3.74 -12.91
C ALA A 95 -4.31 5.08 -13.34
N ALA A 96 -5.62 5.24 -13.10
CA ALA A 96 -6.30 6.52 -13.37
C ALA A 96 -5.72 7.67 -12.52
N ARG A 97 -5.38 7.42 -11.25
CA ARG A 97 -4.76 8.42 -10.37
C ARG A 97 -3.32 8.75 -10.81
N LEU A 98 -2.53 7.75 -11.21
CA LEU A 98 -1.16 7.94 -11.73
C LEU A 98 -1.18 8.72 -13.06
N ARG A 99 -2.13 8.43 -13.94
CA ARG A 99 -2.34 9.19 -15.20
C ARG A 99 -2.62 10.66 -14.90
N LYS A 100 -3.45 10.97 -13.90
CA LYS A 100 -3.72 12.35 -13.45
C LYS A 100 -2.44 13.02 -12.94
N ALA A 101 -1.62 12.29 -12.17
CA ALA A 101 -0.34 12.81 -11.68
C ALA A 101 0.62 13.13 -12.84
N ALA A 102 0.75 12.24 -13.83
CA ALA A 102 1.58 12.45 -15.01
C ALA A 102 1.10 13.65 -15.84
N ALA A 103 -0.20 13.75 -16.12
CA ALA A 103 -0.77 14.87 -16.86
C ALA A 103 -0.54 16.23 -16.17
N GLY A 104 -0.59 16.24 -14.84
CA GLY A 104 -0.33 17.42 -14.01
C GLY A 104 1.15 17.66 -13.70
N ARG A 105 2.05 16.76 -14.10
CA ARG A 105 3.47 16.77 -13.72
C ARG A 105 3.65 16.96 -12.21
N GLN A 106 2.84 16.25 -11.44
CA GLN A 106 2.77 16.40 -10.00
C GLN A 106 4.09 16.04 -9.31
N ARG A 107 4.27 16.58 -8.11
CA ARG A 107 5.32 16.23 -7.18
C ARG A 107 4.92 14.98 -6.42
N VAL A 108 5.65 13.87 -6.61
CA VAL A 108 5.26 12.56 -6.08
C VAL A 108 6.33 12.00 -5.16
N LEU A 109 5.94 11.61 -3.95
CA LEU A 109 6.79 10.91 -2.99
C LEU A 109 6.45 9.41 -3.02
N PHE A 110 7.48 8.59 -3.13
CA PHE A 110 7.38 7.13 -2.99
C PHE A 110 7.98 6.68 -1.67
N ALA A 111 7.28 5.77 -0.98
CA ALA A 111 7.76 5.20 0.26
C ALA A 111 7.23 3.77 0.45
N THR A 112 7.94 2.93 1.20
CA THR A 112 7.45 1.60 1.55
C THR A 112 7.82 1.19 2.96
N GLY A 113 6.83 0.66 3.69
CA GLY A 113 7.02 -0.06 4.93
C GLY A 113 7.41 -1.54 4.72
N HIS A 114 7.25 -2.06 3.48
CA HIS A 114 7.55 -3.44 3.15
C HIS A 114 8.56 -3.57 1.99
N PRO A 115 9.81 -3.15 2.18
CA PRO A 115 10.79 -3.08 1.10
C PRO A 115 11.11 -4.45 0.47
N GLY A 116 10.97 -5.54 1.21
CA GLY A 116 11.24 -6.90 0.71
C GLY A 116 10.34 -7.32 -0.44
N ALA A 117 9.10 -6.85 -0.47
CA ALA A 117 8.12 -7.17 -1.50
C ALA A 117 7.89 -6.02 -2.49
N LEU A 118 7.74 -4.79 -1.98
CA LEU A 118 7.15 -3.69 -2.76
C LEU A 118 8.16 -2.66 -3.28
N LEU A 119 9.43 -2.75 -2.90
CA LEU A 119 10.45 -1.78 -3.32
C LEU A 119 10.53 -1.65 -4.85
N ASP A 120 10.56 -2.76 -5.56
CA ASP A 120 10.69 -2.77 -7.04
C ASP A 120 9.42 -2.25 -7.71
N VAL A 121 8.23 -2.52 -7.13
CA VAL A 121 6.95 -1.98 -7.61
C VAL A 121 6.94 -0.46 -7.53
N HIS A 122 7.31 0.09 -6.36
CA HIS A 122 7.39 1.53 -6.14
C HIS A 122 8.46 2.19 -7.01
N SER A 123 9.66 1.59 -7.07
CA SER A 123 10.78 2.09 -7.85
C SER A 123 10.47 2.12 -9.36
N GLY A 124 9.88 1.04 -9.89
CA GLY A 124 9.45 1.00 -11.29
C GLY A 124 8.40 2.06 -11.62
N THR A 125 7.43 2.26 -10.72
CA THR A 125 6.40 3.29 -10.87
C THR A 125 6.99 4.70 -10.78
N ALA A 126 7.94 4.93 -9.86
CA ALA A 126 8.64 6.20 -9.74
C ALA A 126 9.43 6.55 -11.01
N ALA A 127 10.14 5.57 -11.57
CA ALA A 127 10.89 5.75 -12.82
C ALA A 127 9.97 6.11 -14.00
N ALA A 128 8.81 5.46 -14.12
CA ALA A 128 7.83 5.73 -15.17
C ALA A 128 7.22 7.13 -15.04
N LEU A 129 6.82 7.55 -13.83
CA LEU A 129 6.30 8.90 -13.59
C LEU A 129 7.37 9.98 -13.83
N ARG A 130 8.63 9.72 -13.46
CA ARG A 130 9.74 10.62 -13.79
C ARG A 130 9.90 10.78 -15.29
N ALA A 131 9.86 9.68 -16.03
CA ALA A 131 9.93 9.72 -17.50
C ALA A 131 8.78 10.52 -18.12
N ALA A 132 7.59 10.49 -17.51
CA ALA A 132 6.42 11.27 -17.88
C ALA A 132 6.50 12.75 -17.42
N GLY A 133 7.57 13.15 -16.71
CA GLY A 133 7.82 14.54 -16.33
C GLY A 133 7.32 14.95 -14.93
N CYS A 134 6.95 13.99 -14.08
CA CYS A 134 6.67 14.25 -12.67
C CYS A 134 7.95 14.61 -11.90
N ASP A 135 7.80 15.45 -10.86
CA ASP A 135 8.87 15.70 -9.87
C ASP A 135 8.85 14.61 -8.81
N ILE A 136 9.78 13.66 -8.90
CA ILE A 136 9.93 12.61 -7.87
C ILE A 136 10.73 13.18 -6.70
N VAL A 137 10.08 13.26 -5.54
CA VAL A 137 10.61 13.86 -4.32
C VAL A 137 11.90 13.20 -3.89
N ARG A 138 12.92 14.02 -3.65
CA ARG A 138 14.13 13.60 -2.95
C ARG A 138 14.02 13.98 -1.48
N ILE A 139 14.16 12.98 -0.60
CA ILE A 139 14.12 13.24 0.84
C ILE A 139 15.46 13.81 1.33
N PRO A 140 15.45 14.67 2.36
CA PRO A 140 16.69 15.12 3.00
C PRO A 140 17.47 13.96 3.63
N GLY A 141 18.80 14.04 3.63
CA GLY A 141 19.63 13.06 4.36
C GLY A 141 19.55 13.23 5.88
N GLY A 142 19.86 12.15 6.61
CA GLY A 142 19.99 12.17 8.07
C GLY A 142 18.66 12.24 8.82
N LEU A 143 17.58 11.78 8.21
CA LEU A 143 16.29 11.66 8.88
C LEU A 143 16.33 10.49 9.87
N VAL A 144 15.94 10.75 11.12
CA VAL A 144 15.82 9.74 12.17
C VAL A 144 14.35 9.54 12.47
N ALA A 145 13.95 8.29 12.57
CA ALA A 145 12.61 7.88 12.99
C ALA A 145 12.75 6.59 13.82
N ASP A 146 11.95 6.47 14.87
CA ASP A 146 12.04 5.35 15.79
C ASP A 146 13.50 5.11 16.24
N GLU A 147 14.01 3.88 16.09
CA GLU A 147 15.39 3.51 16.44
C GLU A 147 16.29 3.32 15.19
N GLY A 148 15.97 4.02 14.09
CA GLY A 148 16.68 3.87 12.82
C GLY A 148 16.68 5.16 12.00
N TYR A 149 16.87 5.00 10.70
CA TYR A 149 16.99 6.10 9.76
C TYR A 149 15.98 5.93 8.63
N VAL A 150 15.55 7.06 8.06
CA VAL A 150 14.86 7.07 6.77
C VAL A 150 15.90 7.38 5.70
N VAL A 151 16.03 6.45 4.76
CA VAL A 151 16.92 6.58 3.62
C VAL A 151 16.12 6.47 2.33
N GLN A 152 16.69 6.97 1.22
CA GLN A 152 16.06 6.81 -0.09
C GLN A 152 16.86 5.84 -0.93
N PHE A 153 16.21 4.77 -1.37
CA PHE A 153 16.78 3.76 -2.25
C PHE A 153 15.95 3.67 -3.53
N ALA A 154 16.58 3.81 -4.70
CA ALA A 154 15.91 3.77 -6.00
C ALA A 154 14.63 4.64 -6.05
N ASP A 155 14.72 5.88 -5.55
CA ASP A 155 13.63 6.87 -5.46
C ASP A 155 12.54 6.61 -4.41
N VAL A 156 12.64 5.54 -3.64
CA VAL A 156 11.67 5.13 -2.63
C VAL A 156 12.24 5.38 -1.23
N ALA A 157 11.50 6.08 -0.38
CA ALA A 157 11.85 6.24 1.03
C ALA A 157 11.57 4.92 1.77
N VAL A 158 12.54 4.48 2.54
CA VAL A 158 12.52 3.21 3.27
C VAL A 158 13.09 3.38 4.67
N PHE A 159 12.68 2.53 5.60
CA PHE A 159 13.24 2.50 6.94
C PHE A 159 14.48 1.60 6.98
N GLU A 160 15.59 2.14 7.48
CA GLU A 160 16.89 1.46 7.62
C GLU A 160 17.27 1.34 9.08
N ARG A 161 17.72 0.17 9.48
CA ARG A 161 18.28 -0.08 10.79
C ARG A 161 19.41 -1.10 10.70
N GLY A 162 20.58 -0.74 11.18
CA GLY A 162 21.73 -1.64 11.21
C GLY A 162 22.22 -2.09 9.83
N ALA A 163 22.22 -1.18 8.84
CA ALA A 163 22.58 -1.43 7.44
C ALA A 163 21.65 -2.43 6.72
N SER A 164 20.41 -2.56 7.18
CA SER A 164 19.37 -3.37 6.54
C SER A 164 18.10 -2.56 6.36
N LEU A 165 17.38 -2.81 5.28
CA LEU A 165 16.03 -2.28 5.09
C LEU A 165 15.06 -3.12 5.91
N TRP A 166 14.22 -2.45 6.71
CA TRP A 166 13.33 -3.10 7.65
C TRP A 166 11.87 -2.89 7.28
N HIS A 167 11.08 -3.95 7.48
CA HIS A 167 9.62 -3.86 7.48
C HIS A 167 9.17 -3.04 8.70
N THR A 168 8.25 -2.08 8.48
CA THR A 168 7.68 -1.26 9.54
C THR A 168 6.24 -0.86 9.27
N HIS A 169 5.41 -0.97 10.30
CA HIS A 169 4.04 -0.43 10.33
C HIS A 169 4.00 1.00 10.89
N SER A 170 5.14 1.49 11.43
CA SER A 170 5.22 2.80 12.07
C SER A 170 4.92 3.94 11.10
N PRO A 171 4.12 4.94 11.51
CA PRO A 171 3.92 6.17 10.78
C PRO A 171 5.05 7.19 10.95
N GLU A 172 5.95 6.99 11.93
CA GLU A 172 6.98 7.96 12.30
C GLU A 172 8.00 8.24 11.18
N PRO A 173 8.40 7.24 10.36
CA PRO A 173 9.23 7.53 9.20
C PRO A 173 8.60 8.53 8.23
N MET A 174 7.29 8.43 7.96
CA MET A 174 6.58 9.39 7.11
C MET A 174 6.49 10.77 7.77
N ASN A 175 6.26 10.85 9.09
CA ASN A 175 6.31 12.11 9.83
C ASN A 175 7.68 12.78 9.66
N ALA A 176 8.78 12.03 9.88
CA ALA A 176 10.13 12.54 9.76
C ALA A 176 10.43 13.08 8.34
N VAL A 177 9.89 12.45 7.30
CA VAL A 177 10.02 12.94 5.92
C VAL A 177 9.22 14.23 5.73
N LEU A 178 7.91 14.20 6.00
CA LEU A 178 7.01 15.32 5.71
C LEU A 178 7.36 16.59 6.51
N ASP A 179 7.83 16.44 7.75
CA ASP A 179 8.24 17.57 8.59
C ASP A 179 9.52 18.26 8.13
N ARG A 180 10.31 17.63 7.25
CA ARG A 180 11.58 18.15 6.74
C ARG A 180 11.53 18.58 5.28
N LEU A 181 10.40 18.39 4.61
CA LEU A 181 10.21 18.87 3.25
C LEU A 181 9.75 20.34 3.25
N ASP A 182 10.48 21.20 2.54
CA ASP A 182 10.09 22.61 2.34
C ASP A 182 8.78 22.74 1.53
N VAL A 183 8.57 21.81 0.58
CA VAL A 183 7.37 21.73 -0.25
C VAL A 183 6.80 20.33 -0.14
N GLN A 184 5.55 20.25 0.24
CA GLN A 184 4.85 18.96 0.37
C GLN A 184 4.61 18.31 -0.99
N PRO A 185 4.53 16.96 -1.06
CA PRO A 185 4.13 16.27 -2.29
C PRO A 185 2.65 16.50 -2.61
N ASP A 186 2.30 16.50 -3.90
CA ASP A 186 0.92 16.47 -4.36
C ASP A 186 0.30 15.08 -4.24
N LEU A 187 1.14 14.04 -4.26
CA LEU A 187 0.75 12.64 -4.17
C LEU A 187 1.81 11.85 -3.42
N VAL A 188 1.35 10.96 -2.54
CA VAL A 188 2.17 9.91 -1.93
C VAL A 188 1.72 8.56 -2.48
N VAL A 189 2.67 7.76 -2.96
CA VAL A 189 2.47 6.36 -3.34
C VAL A 189 3.24 5.51 -2.33
N ALA A 190 2.51 4.82 -1.45
CA ALA A 190 3.14 4.13 -0.32
C ALA A 190 2.30 2.95 0.17
N ASP A 191 2.74 2.32 1.24
CA ASP A 191 2.05 1.24 1.94
C ASP A 191 2.14 1.45 3.47
N HIS A 192 1.44 0.61 4.25
CA HIS A 192 1.49 0.60 5.72
C HIS A 192 1.34 2.00 6.35
N GLY A 193 2.04 2.24 7.45
CA GLY A 193 2.01 3.51 8.18
C GLY A 193 2.47 4.73 7.38
N TRP A 194 3.22 4.51 6.29
CA TRP A 194 3.62 5.58 5.39
C TRP A 194 2.43 6.14 4.61
N ALA A 195 1.59 5.27 4.03
CA ALA A 195 0.40 5.67 3.29
C ALA A 195 -0.65 6.30 4.21
N GLY A 196 -0.95 5.62 5.33
CA GLY A 196 -1.93 6.11 6.28
C GLY A 196 -1.57 7.48 6.87
N ARG A 197 -0.31 7.68 7.26
CA ARG A 197 0.13 8.98 7.79
C ARG A 197 0.08 10.10 6.75
N ALA A 198 0.45 9.82 5.50
CA ALA A 198 0.35 10.81 4.44
C ALA A 198 -1.10 11.25 4.20
N GLY A 199 -2.02 10.29 4.10
CA GLY A 199 -3.45 10.58 4.00
C GLY A 199 -3.98 11.36 5.20
N GLN A 200 -3.61 10.97 6.43
CA GLN A 200 -3.99 11.68 7.66
C GLN A 200 -3.48 13.13 7.70
N ARG A 201 -2.35 13.41 7.05
CA ARG A 201 -1.80 14.76 6.88
C ARG A 201 -2.49 15.56 5.76
N GLY A 202 -3.53 15.00 5.13
CA GLY A 202 -4.29 15.65 4.06
C GLY A 202 -3.59 15.66 2.71
N ILE A 203 -2.60 14.79 2.51
CA ILE A 203 -1.91 14.62 1.23
C ILE A 203 -2.61 13.50 0.47
N ASP A 204 -2.91 13.70 -0.82
CA ASP A 204 -3.41 12.63 -1.68
C ASP A 204 -2.53 11.38 -1.54
N SER A 205 -3.11 10.27 -1.12
CA SER A 205 -2.37 9.03 -0.87
C SER A 205 -3.03 7.85 -1.57
N ILE A 206 -2.21 7.05 -2.24
CA ILE A 206 -2.60 5.76 -2.86
C ILE A 206 -1.56 4.72 -2.49
N GLY A 207 -1.96 3.44 -2.46
CA GLY A 207 -0.98 2.42 -2.13
C GLY A 207 -1.51 1.01 -2.15
N TYR A 208 -0.76 0.16 -1.47
CA TYR A 208 -0.97 -1.28 -1.40
C TYR A 208 -1.16 -1.70 0.06
N ALA A 209 -1.98 -2.73 0.27
CA ALA A 209 -2.12 -3.34 1.59
C ALA A 209 -2.53 -4.81 1.48
N ASP A 210 -2.06 -5.62 2.43
CA ASP A 210 -2.54 -6.98 2.61
C ASP A 210 -3.90 -6.99 3.33
N CYS A 211 -4.65 -8.07 3.20
CA CYS A 211 -5.92 -8.24 3.89
C CYS A 211 -5.80 -8.35 5.42
N ASN A 212 -4.60 -8.42 5.97
CA ASN A 212 -4.36 -8.32 7.40
C ASN A 212 -4.19 -6.88 7.90
N ASP A 213 -4.15 -5.87 7.00
CA ASP A 213 -3.93 -4.45 7.29
C ASP A 213 -5.18 -3.60 7.00
N PRO A 214 -6.25 -3.72 7.78
CA PRO A 214 -7.55 -3.14 7.47
C PRO A 214 -7.56 -1.60 7.42
N ALA A 215 -6.63 -0.94 8.11
CA ALA A 215 -6.68 0.51 8.28
C ALA A 215 -6.64 1.29 6.96
N LEU A 216 -5.84 0.85 5.97
CA LEU A 216 -5.76 1.58 4.69
C LEU A 216 -7.06 1.45 3.88
N PHE A 217 -7.74 0.31 3.95
CA PHE A 217 -9.06 0.11 3.31
C PHE A 217 -10.14 0.94 3.98
N ILE A 218 -10.11 1.03 5.32
CA ILE A 218 -10.95 1.94 6.09
C ILE A 218 -10.67 3.40 5.71
N GLY A 219 -9.41 3.79 5.63
CA GLY A 219 -9.00 5.12 5.19
C GLY A 219 -9.50 5.48 3.79
N GLU A 220 -9.52 4.50 2.87
CA GLU A 220 -10.16 4.68 1.56
C GLU A 220 -11.67 4.81 1.66
N ALA A 221 -12.34 4.00 2.50
CA ALA A 221 -13.79 4.09 2.70
C ALA A 221 -14.21 5.44 3.31
N GLU A 222 -13.35 6.07 4.12
CA GLU A 222 -13.57 7.40 4.70
C GLU A 222 -13.09 8.55 3.80
N GLY A 223 -12.42 8.25 2.69
CA GLY A 223 -11.87 9.25 1.76
C GLY A 223 -10.57 9.90 2.25
N THR A 224 -9.92 9.35 3.28
CA THR A 224 -8.59 9.78 3.75
C THR A 224 -7.49 9.28 2.79
N LEU A 225 -7.66 8.09 2.22
CA LEU A 225 -6.87 7.58 1.09
C LEU A 225 -7.74 7.57 -0.18
N GLN A 226 -7.10 7.66 -1.35
CA GLN A 226 -7.83 7.65 -2.62
C GLN A 226 -8.00 6.26 -3.20
N VAL A 227 -6.97 5.41 -3.09
CA VAL A 227 -6.98 4.03 -3.59
C VAL A 227 -6.06 3.18 -2.72
N THR A 228 -6.57 2.02 -2.31
CA THR A 228 -5.77 0.95 -1.71
C THR A 228 -5.93 -0.31 -2.56
N VAL A 229 -4.83 -0.83 -3.08
CA VAL A 229 -4.80 -2.07 -3.86
C VAL A 229 -4.62 -3.25 -2.92
N PRO A 230 -5.60 -4.17 -2.82
CA PRO A 230 -5.43 -5.38 -2.01
C PRO A 230 -4.47 -6.36 -2.69
N LEU A 231 -3.46 -6.80 -1.95
CA LEU A 231 -2.50 -7.82 -2.38
C LEU A 231 -1.81 -8.45 -1.17
N ASP A 232 -1.31 -9.68 -1.33
CA ASP A 232 -0.41 -10.30 -0.35
C ASP A 232 1.01 -9.76 -0.58
N ASP A 233 1.55 -9.07 0.40
CA ASP A 233 2.92 -8.52 0.38
C ASP A 233 3.96 -9.44 1.05
N HIS A 234 3.56 -10.66 1.42
CA HIS A 234 4.45 -11.69 1.96
C HIS A 234 5.08 -12.59 0.88
N VAL A 235 4.80 -12.33 -0.39
CA VAL A 235 5.40 -13.09 -1.50
C VAL A 235 6.89 -12.79 -1.57
N VAL A 236 7.70 -13.83 -1.40
CA VAL A 236 9.16 -13.69 -1.18
C VAL A 236 9.97 -13.38 -2.44
N ASP A 237 9.43 -13.60 -3.64
CA ASP A 237 10.11 -13.28 -4.89
C ASP A 237 9.51 -12.01 -5.49
N PRO A 238 10.21 -10.84 -5.40
CA PRO A 238 9.71 -9.56 -5.90
C PRO A 238 9.41 -9.58 -7.40
N ARG A 239 10.02 -10.48 -8.18
CA ARG A 239 9.75 -10.63 -9.62
C ARG A 239 8.30 -11.06 -9.91
N PHE A 240 7.62 -11.66 -8.93
CA PHE A 240 6.21 -12.02 -9.09
C PHE A 240 5.28 -10.81 -9.17
N TYR A 241 5.70 -9.64 -8.70
CA TYR A 241 4.94 -8.39 -8.86
C TYR A 241 5.20 -7.68 -10.20
N GLU A 242 6.21 -8.08 -11.00
CA GLU A 242 6.51 -7.42 -12.27
C GLU A 242 5.34 -7.40 -13.26
N PRO A 243 4.55 -8.49 -13.46
CA PRO A 243 3.39 -8.45 -14.36
C PRO A 243 2.31 -7.48 -13.90
N MET A 244 2.09 -7.37 -12.59
CA MET A 244 1.16 -6.42 -12.00
C MET A 244 1.63 -4.98 -12.25
N THR A 245 2.92 -4.70 -12.05
CA THR A 245 3.51 -3.38 -12.32
C THR A 245 3.41 -3.03 -13.80
N ALA A 246 3.69 -3.97 -14.71
CA ALA A 246 3.57 -3.76 -16.16
C ALA A 246 2.12 -3.42 -16.54
N TYR A 247 1.13 -4.15 -16.02
CA TYR A 247 -0.28 -3.87 -16.22
C TYR A 247 -0.66 -2.47 -15.74
N LEU A 248 -0.27 -2.12 -14.49
CA LEU A 248 -0.54 -0.82 -13.89
C LEU A 248 0.00 0.33 -14.74
N LEU A 249 1.25 0.21 -15.20
CA LEU A 249 1.92 1.25 -15.99
C LEU A 249 1.31 1.40 -17.38
N ASP A 250 0.94 0.30 -18.03
CA ASP A 250 0.24 0.33 -19.32
C ASP A 250 -1.14 0.98 -19.16
N ALA A 251 -1.93 0.53 -18.19
CA ALA A 251 -3.24 1.12 -17.89
C ALA A 251 -3.15 2.61 -17.54
N ALA A 252 -2.05 3.05 -16.96
CA ALA A 252 -1.79 4.46 -16.69
C ALA A 252 -1.29 5.24 -17.92
N GLY A 253 -0.91 4.58 -19.02
CA GLY A 253 -0.30 5.19 -20.20
C GLY A 253 1.13 5.67 -19.93
N LEU A 254 1.88 4.93 -19.13
CA LEU A 254 3.24 5.25 -18.67
C LEU A 254 4.32 4.30 -19.26
N LEU A 255 3.94 3.37 -20.14
CA LEU A 255 4.86 2.50 -20.89
C LEU A 255 5.10 3.03 -22.31
#